data_b47692f7f4e8704264aa9cf3e6e850d8
#
_entry.id   b47692f7f4e8704264aa9cf3e6e850d8
#
_cell.length_a   1.000
_cell.length_b   1.000
_cell.length_c   1.000
_cell.angle_alpha   90.00
_cell.angle_beta   90.00
_cell.angle_gamma   90.00
#
_symmetry.space_group_name_H-M   'P 1'
#
loop_
_entity.id
_entity.type
_entity.pdbx_description
1 polymer ?
#
loop_
_entity_poly.entity_id
_entity_poly.type
_entity_poly.pdbx_seq_one_letter_code
_entity_poly.pdbx_strand_id
1 'polypeptide(L)'
;MHLRRRLAVLLVALASPAAAAEGPAAAGPGEPKGIDPEFVQPLVPVAGGRNDSNPVWSPVGDMIAFERSRGDNKEIVIVRLNGDIVQTIHHKSSAGAGQSPFFFPGVVEETSYNSGISWSPDGKRFVFMSNGGEGNYDLYLRESDGRITRITTDKEKDGHGHWSPVHDRIAFISGRSGKGDVYSLDLATRTTTRLTQGESPYLYPQWSPDGKRLAVIQGTNENHDIYALEPGRVPPAMPKPLSTWRYDDLRPVWSPDGKRLAFYTNYNAAGDPKTWAIAVVAADGSDPTEGEGLAARVVATDVVPDVERGPAWMPDSRRIAYVRDERQAYYPIYIVDVVRRTNALLRTGTKMNHDVTCSSGGLIAFRAQVDQWDQIYVAKPRN
;
A
#
# COMPACT_ATOMS: atom_id res chain seq x y z
N MET A 1 10.63 26.39 28.46
CA MET A 1 9.30 26.71 27.95
C MET A 1 9.21 26.11 26.54
N HIS A 2 8.82 24.85 26.42
CA HIS A 2 8.83 24.09 25.16
C HIS A 2 7.40 23.93 24.66
N LEU A 3 7.13 24.51 23.51
CA LEU A 3 5.85 24.37 22.79
C LEU A 3 5.85 23.03 22.04
N ARG A 4 5.16 22.03 22.58
CA ARG A 4 4.84 20.79 21.87
C ARG A 4 3.73 21.10 20.85
N ARG A 5 4.05 21.14 19.58
CA ARG A 5 3.03 21.11 18.50
C ARG A 5 2.65 19.64 18.27
N ARG A 6 1.44 19.31 18.70
CA ARG A 6 0.78 18.04 18.38
C ARG A 6 0.22 18.14 16.96
N LEU A 7 0.66 17.24 16.07
CA LEU A 7 -0.07 16.97 14.82
C LEU A 7 -1.29 16.12 15.19
N ALA A 8 -2.45 16.75 15.27
CA ALA A 8 -3.73 16.07 15.42
C ALA A 8 -4.20 15.67 14.02
N VAL A 9 -4.32 14.38 13.75
CA VAL A 9 -5.15 13.88 12.65
C VAL A 9 -6.59 14.10 13.09
N LEU A 10 -7.25 15.07 12.48
CA LEU A 10 -8.62 15.45 12.77
C LEU A 10 -9.57 14.42 12.14
N LEU A 11 -10.11 13.50 12.95
CA LEU A 11 -11.34 12.80 12.61
C LEU A 11 -12.49 13.80 12.74
N VAL A 12 -12.95 14.37 11.64
CA VAL A 12 -14.18 15.15 11.61
C VAL A 12 -15.33 14.19 11.30
N ALA A 13 -16.05 13.80 12.34
CA ALA A 13 -17.38 13.23 12.20
C ALA A 13 -18.33 14.37 11.83
N LEU A 14 -18.75 14.46 10.57
CA LEU A 14 -19.82 15.35 10.13
C LEU A 14 -21.06 14.50 9.83
N ALA A 15 -22.12 14.78 10.57
CA ALA A 15 -23.47 14.29 10.28
C ALA A 15 -23.93 14.83 8.91
N SER A 16 -24.34 13.94 8.00
CA SER A 16 -24.92 14.30 6.71
C SER A 16 -26.42 14.50 6.79
N PRO A 17 -26.95 15.52 6.12
CA PRO A 17 -28.37 15.52 5.74
C PRO A 17 -28.56 14.66 4.48
N ALA A 18 -29.65 13.92 4.43
CA ALA A 18 -30.07 13.11 3.29
C ALA A 18 -30.11 13.95 2.00
N ALA A 19 -29.33 13.58 1.00
CA ALA A 19 -29.33 14.21 -0.31
C ALA A 19 -30.12 13.38 -1.32
N ALA A 20 -31.06 14.05 -1.95
CA ALA A 20 -31.84 13.57 -3.09
C ALA A 20 -30.92 13.24 -4.29
N ALA A 21 -31.26 12.19 -5.05
CA ALA A 21 -30.57 11.82 -6.27
C ALA A 21 -30.76 12.92 -7.33
N GLU A 22 -29.70 13.64 -7.64
CA GLU A 22 -29.62 14.48 -8.84
C GLU A 22 -28.95 13.69 -9.97
N GLY A 23 -29.58 13.71 -11.15
CA GLY A 23 -29.08 13.10 -12.37
C GLY A 23 -27.76 13.73 -12.86
N PRO A 24 -27.09 13.15 -13.87
CA PRO A 24 -25.74 13.56 -14.27
C PRO A 24 -25.76 15.00 -14.80
N ALA A 25 -24.98 15.87 -14.15
CA ALA A 25 -24.71 17.22 -14.62
C ALA A 25 -23.90 17.19 -15.92
N ALA A 26 -24.25 18.04 -16.88
CA ALA A 26 -23.54 18.16 -18.15
C ALA A 26 -22.12 18.66 -17.94
N ALA A 27 -21.14 18.02 -18.60
CA ALA A 27 -19.72 18.34 -18.54
C ALA A 27 -19.43 19.77 -19.04
N GLY A 28 -18.72 20.56 -18.22
CA GLY A 28 -18.20 21.88 -18.60
C GLY A 28 -16.98 21.78 -19.55
N PRO A 29 -16.63 22.88 -20.23
CA PRO A 29 -15.48 22.87 -21.17
C PRO A 29 -14.17 22.74 -20.39
N GLY A 30 -13.51 21.58 -20.50
CA GLY A 30 -12.19 21.33 -19.93
C GLY A 30 -12.05 20.07 -19.08
N GLU A 31 -13.08 19.23 -18.96
CA GLU A 31 -12.97 17.98 -18.23
C GLU A 31 -11.97 17.02 -18.92
N PRO A 32 -11.10 16.33 -18.14
CA PRO A 32 -10.22 15.32 -18.68
C PRO A 32 -11.04 14.22 -19.39
N LYS A 33 -10.55 13.74 -20.52
CA LYS A 33 -11.19 12.61 -21.23
C LYS A 33 -11.37 11.46 -20.25
N GLY A 34 -12.64 11.13 -19.96
CA GLY A 34 -12.96 10.04 -19.04
C GLY A 34 -12.82 8.68 -19.72
N ILE A 35 -12.45 7.67 -18.95
CA ILE A 35 -12.49 6.25 -19.34
C ILE A 35 -13.75 5.65 -18.74
N ASP A 36 -14.66 5.16 -19.60
CA ASP A 36 -15.79 4.39 -19.13
C ASP A 36 -15.34 2.96 -18.85
N PRO A 37 -15.63 2.40 -17.67
CA PRO A 37 -15.34 1.00 -17.40
C PRO A 37 -16.27 0.08 -18.19
N GLU A 38 -15.81 -1.15 -18.44
CA GLU A 38 -16.69 -2.21 -18.97
C GLU A 38 -17.72 -2.63 -17.91
N PHE A 39 -17.28 -2.66 -16.66
CA PHE A 39 -18.13 -2.86 -15.48
C PHE A 39 -17.52 -2.23 -14.24
N VAL A 40 -18.37 -1.94 -13.25
CA VAL A 40 -18.01 -1.63 -11.86
C VAL A 40 -18.98 -2.40 -10.98
N GLN A 41 -18.46 -3.21 -10.07
CA GLN A 41 -19.29 -4.02 -9.19
C GLN A 41 -18.66 -4.22 -7.81
N PRO A 42 -19.44 -4.37 -6.74
CA PRO A 42 -18.93 -4.77 -5.45
C PRO A 42 -18.37 -6.20 -5.53
N LEU A 43 -17.23 -6.43 -4.86
CA LEU A 43 -16.57 -7.75 -4.84
C LEU A 43 -17.36 -8.77 -4.03
N VAL A 44 -17.97 -8.32 -2.94
CA VAL A 44 -18.88 -9.11 -2.10
C VAL A 44 -20.17 -8.34 -1.91
N PRO A 45 -21.29 -9.02 -1.58
CA PRO A 45 -22.55 -8.33 -1.30
C PRO A 45 -22.37 -7.23 -0.25
N VAL A 46 -22.90 -6.06 -0.55
CA VAL A 46 -22.86 -4.91 0.36
C VAL A 46 -23.58 -5.28 1.66
N ALA A 47 -22.92 -5.03 2.80
CA ALA A 47 -23.49 -5.32 4.12
C ALA A 47 -23.01 -4.28 5.12
N GLY A 48 -23.92 -3.79 5.97
CA GLY A 48 -23.61 -2.87 7.03
C GLY A 48 -22.86 -3.52 8.20
N GLY A 49 -22.31 -2.69 9.10
CA GLY A 49 -21.64 -3.14 10.32
C GLY A 49 -20.20 -3.61 10.12
N ARG A 50 -19.59 -3.31 8.96
CA ARG A 50 -18.21 -3.67 8.66
C ARG A 50 -17.59 -2.69 7.66
N ASN A 51 -16.27 -2.51 7.77
CA ASN A 51 -15.47 -1.76 6.81
C ASN A 51 -14.45 -2.68 6.17
N ASP A 52 -14.46 -2.72 4.85
CA ASP A 52 -13.52 -3.49 4.03
C ASP A 52 -12.47 -2.54 3.43
N SER A 53 -11.18 -2.88 3.52
CA SER A 53 -10.06 -2.03 3.10
C SER A 53 -8.89 -2.85 2.57
N ASN A 54 -7.91 -2.17 2.00
CA ASN A 54 -6.62 -2.73 1.60
C ASN A 54 -6.73 -4.00 0.71
N PRO A 55 -7.42 -3.96 -0.44
CA PRO A 55 -7.52 -5.11 -1.34
C PRO A 55 -6.15 -5.46 -1.96
N VAL A 56 -5.79 -6.74 -2.00
CA VAL A 56 -4.56 -7.29 -2.60
C VAL A 56 -4.90 -8.37 -3.58
N TRP A 57 -4.58 -8.16 -4.84
CA TRP A 57 -4.69 -9.19 -5.86
C TRP A 57 -3.73 -10.34 -5.62
N SER A 58 -4.18 -11.58 -5.82
CA SER A 58 -3.25 -12.68 -6.05
C SER A 58 -2.51 -12.43 -7.37
N PRO A 59 -1.22 -12.80 -7.49
CA PRO A 59 -0.45 -12.58 -8.72
C PRO A 59 -1.03 -13.25 -9.96
N VAL A 60 -1.77 -14.36 -9.77
CA VAL A 60 -2.48 -15.07 -10.86
C VAL A 60 -3.82 -14.44 -11.19
N GLY A 61 -4.29 -13.46 -10.42
CA GLY A 61 -5.44 -12.62 -10.73
C GLY A 61 -6.82 -13.26 -10.53
N ASP A 62 -6.90 -14.38 -9.83
CA ASP A 62 -8.16 -15.14 -9.60
C ASP A 62 -8.82 -14.86 -8.23
N MET A 63 -8.06 -14.28 -7.30
CA MET A 63 -8.49 -13.96 -5.95
C MET A 63 -8.06 -12.57 -5.51
N ILE A 64 -8.78 -12.04 -4.54
CA ILE A 64 -8.43 -10.84 -3.78
C ILE A 64 -8.45 -11.20 -2.29
N ALA A 65 -7.41 -10.82 -1.56
CA ALA A 65 -7.44 -10.76 -0.12
C ALA A 65 -7.60 -9.30 0.32
N PHE A 66 -8.40 -9.05 1.34
CA PHE A 66 -8.61 -7.72 1.88
C PHE A 66 -8.81 -7.75 3.39
N GLU A 67 -8.63 -6.61 4.03
CA GLU A 67 -8.81 -6.43 5.45
C GLU A 67 -10.26 -6.05 5.74
N ARG A 68 -10.86 -6.65 6.77
CA ARG A 68 -12.22 -6.36 7.24
C ARG A 68 -12.21 -6.00 8.70
N SER A 69 -12.70 -4.80 9.02
CA SER A 69 -12.85 -4.35 10.40
C SER A 69 -14.30 -4.48 10.88
N ARG A 70 -14.46 -5.03 12.08
CA ARG A 70 -15.73 -5.09 12.82
C ARG A 70 -15.48 -4.70 14.28
N GLY A 71 -15.81 -3.45 14.64
CA GLY A 71 -15.38 -2.90 15.92
C GLY A 71 -13.85 -2.91 16.01
N ASP A 72 -13.33 -3.46 17.12
CA ASP A 72 -11.89 -3.51 17.40
C ASP A 72 -11.17 -4.74 16.77
N ASN A 73 -11.84 -5.48 15.90
CA ASN A 73 -11.25 -6.66 15.26
C ASN A 73 -10.96 -6.39 13.79
N LYS A 74 -9.75 -6.70 13.37
CA LYS A 74 -9.33 -6.69 11.96
C LYS A 74 -9.04 -8.11 11.51
N GLU A 75 -9.74 -8.55 10.47
CA GLU A 75 -9.70 -9.88 9.87
C GLU A 75 -9.14 -9.78 8.45
N ILE A 76 -8.62 -10.89 7.92
CA ILE A 76 -8.30 -11.00 6.50
C ILE A 76 -9.36 -11.89 5.82
N VAL A 77 -9.97 -11.39 4.77
CA VAL A 77 -10.97 -12.10 3.97
C VAL A 77 -10.38 -12.39 2.59
N ILE A 78 -10.48 -13.65 2.16
CA ILE A 78 -10.01 -14.11 0.84
C ILE A 78 -11.23 -14.47 0.03
N VAL A 79 -11.37 -13.87 -1.16
CA VAL A 79 -12.52 -14.06 -2.05
C VAL A 79 -12.08 -14.34 -3.49
N ARG A 80 -12.90 -15.08 -4.22
CA ARG A 80 -12.81 -15.18 -5.68
C ARG A 80 -13.49 -14.00 -6.35
N LEU A 81 -13.21 -13.77 -7.62
CA LEU A 81 -13.84 -12.67 -8.39
C LEU A 81 -15.37 -12.81 -8.55
N ASN A 82 -15.91 -14.00 -8.36
CA ASN A 82 -17.37 -14.23 -8.35
C ASN A 82 -18.03 -13.90 -6.99
N GLY A 83 -17.25 -13.42 -6.00
CA GLY A 83 -17.73 -13.06 -4.67
C GLY A 83 -17.71 -14.19 -3.64
N ASP A 84 -17.32 -15.41 -4.02
CA ASP A 84 -17.24 -16.54 -3.09
C ASP A 84 -16.12 -16.34 -2.09
N ILE A 85 -16.44 -16.35 -0.80
CA ILE A 85 -15.45 -16.30 0.28
C ILE A 85 -14.75 -17.65 0.38
N VAL A 86 -13.44 -17.65 0.15
CA VAL A 86 -12.60 -18.84 0.27
C VAL A 86 -12.23 -19.11 1.73
N GLN A 87 -11.87 -18.05 2.46
CA GLN A 87 -11.47 -18.13 3.86
C GLN A 87 -11.60 -16.75 4.53
N THR A 88 -11.91 -16.77 5.83
CA THR A 88 -11.74 -15.61 6.71
C THR A 88 -10.75 -15.98 7.81
N ILE A 89 -9.73 -15.16 8.02
CA ILE A 89 -8.71 -15.36 9.05
C ILE A 89 -9.05 -14.47 10.23
N HIS A 90 -9.43 -15.12 11.34
CA HIS A 90 -9.69 -14.52 12.64
C HIS A 90 -8.55 -14.87 13.59
N HIS A 91 -7.48 -14.12 13.55
CA HIS A 91 -6.36 -14.37 14.44
C HIS A 91 -6.40 -13.38 15.59
N LYS A 92 -6.89 -13.83 16.76
CA LYS A 92 -7.09 -12.97 17.95
C LYS A 92 -5.84 -12.95 18.81
N SER A 93 -5.50 -11.79 19.36
CA SER A 93 -4.50 -11.67 20.41
C SER A 93 -4.97 -12.32 21.72
N SER A 94 -4.10 -13.07 22.38
CA SER A 94 -4.31 -13.58 23.74
C SER A 94 -3.90 -12.56 24.82
N ALA A 95 -3.11 -11.56 24.45
CA ALA A 95 -2.72 -10.43 25.30
C ALA A 95 -3.48 -9.19 24.85
N GLY A 96 -3.97 -8.39 25.78
CA GLY A 96 -4.73 -7.17 25.48
C GLY A 96 -4.05 -6.25 24.47
N ALA A 97 -4.80 -5.27 23.98
CA ALA A 97 -4.38 -4.33 22.93
C ALA A 97 -2.96 -3.81 23.12
N GLY A 98 -2.10 -4.01 22.14
CA GLY A 98 -0.76 -3.44 22.09
C GLY A 98 -0.68 -2.30 21.09
N GLN A 99 0.16 -1.29 21.35
CA GLN A 99 0.35 -0.16 20.43
C GLN A 99 0.79 -0.62 19.04
N SER A 100 0.29 0.06 17.99
CA SER A 100 0.75 -0.16 16.61
C SER A 100 2.28 -0.19 16.54
N PRO A 101 2.88 -1.21 15.90
CA PRO A 101 4.31 -1.51 16.04
C PRO A 101 5.22 -0.55 15.30
N PHE A 102 4.77 0.11 14.25
CA PHE A 102 5.64 0.83 13.34
C PHE A 102 5.11 2.23 13.01
N PHE A 103 5.66 3.22 13.71
CA PHE A 103 5.94 4.59 13.28
C PHE A 103 4.81 5.55 12.88
N PHE A 104 3.55 5.27 13.19
CA PHE A 104 2.54 6.32 13.15
C PHE A 104 2.02 6.62 14.56
N PRO A 105 2.46 7.73 15.20
CA PRO A 105 1.86 8.16 16.45
C PRO A 105 0.38 8.50 16.24
N GLY A 106 -0.51 7.77 16.88
CA GLY A 106 -1.95 8.05 16.86
C GLY A 106 -2.86 6.98 16.29
N VAL A 107 -2.33 5.82 15.89
CA VAL A 107 -3.17 4.66 15.53
C VAL A 107 -3.71 4.02 16.80
N VAL A 108 -5.02 3.87 16.86
CA VAL A 108 -5.76 3.28 17.98
C VAL A 108 -5.34 1.83 18.17
N GLU A 109 -5.20 1.41 19.44
CA GLU A 109 -4.94 0.03 19.84
C GLU A 109 -6.08 -0.88 19.37
N GLU A 110 -5.81 -1.77 18.41
CA GLU A 110 -6.76 -2.79 17.97
C GLU A 110 -6.50 -4.10 18.74
N THR A 111 -7.58 -4.71 19.25
CA THR A 111 -7.47 -5.97 20.01
C THR A 111 -7.08 -7.17 19.15
N SER A 112 -7.27 -7.06 17.83
CA SER A 112 -6.85 -8.05 16.85
C SER A 112 -6.41 -7.34 15.58
N TYR A 113 -5.14 -7.42 15.25
CA TYR A 113 -4.57 -6.76 14.08
C TYR A 113 -3.98 -7.79 13.13
N ASN A 114 -4.56 -7.88 11.93
CA ASN A 114 -4.07 -8.72 10.83
C ASN A 114 -4.00 -7.87 9.57
N SER A 115 -2.80 -7.65 9.02
CA SER A 115 -2.56 -6.69 7.95
C SER A 115 -1.31 -7.04 7.12
N GLY A 116 -1.04 -6.24 6.08
CA GLY A 116 0.21 -6.31 5.35
C GLY A 116 0.36 -7.59 4.51
N ILE A 117 -0.68 -7.94 3.76
CA ILE A 117 -0.73 -9.16 2.95
C ILE A 117 0.26 -9.07 1.78
N SER A 118 1.09 -10.11 1.62
CA SER A 118 1.93 -10.30 0.45
C SER A 118 1.87 -11.75 -0.05
N TRP A 119 1.37 -11.95 -1.26
CA TRP A 119 1.17 -13.25 -1.88
C TRP A 119 2.47 -13.88 -2.36
N SER A 120 2.52 -15.23 -2.34
CA SER A 120 3.51 -16.02 -3.08
C SER A 120 3.31 -15.87 -4.59
N PRO A 121 4.35 -16.06 -5.39
CA PRO A 121 4.25 -15.90 -6.86
C PRO A 121 3.20 -16.79 -7.52
N ASP A 122 2.93 -17.97 -6.95
CA ASP A 122 1.92 -18.92 -7.44
C ASP A 122 0.48 -18.60 -6.97
N GLY A 123 0.29 -17.53 -6.16
CA GLY A 123 -1.00 -17.10 -5.63
C GLY A 123 -1.66 -18.06 -4.63
N LYS A 124 -0.94 -19.09 -4.15
CA LYS A 124 -1.52 -20.12 -3.26
C LYS A 124 -1.27 -19.85 -1.79
N ARG A 125 -0.21 -19.13 -1.45
CA ARG A 125 0.21 -18.79 -0.09
C ARG A 125 0.34 -17.28 0.04
N PHE A 126 0.32 -16.79 1.24
CA PHE A 126 0.71 -15.39 1.52
C PHE A 126 1.25 -15.24 2.94
N VAL A 127 2.09 -14.23 3.12
CA VAL A 127 2.53 -13.76 4.42
C VAL A 127 1.68 -12.57 4.85
N PHE A 128 1.46 -12.44 6.14
CA PHE A 128 0.79 -11.30 6.77
C PHE A 128 1.37 -11.04 8.15
N MET A 129 1.17 -9.83 8.66
CA MET A 129 1.54 -9.44 10.02
C MET A 129 0.36 -9.60 10.95
N SER A 130 0.58 -10.14 12.15
CA SER A 130 -0.46 -10.30 13.16
C SER A 130 0.09 -10.19 14.57
N ASN A 131 -0.74 -9.67 15.49
CA ASN A 131 -0.52 -9.70 16.93
C ASN A 131 -1.26 -10.87 17.61
N GLY A 132 -1.76 -11.84 16.86
CA GLY A 132 -2.62 -12.93 17.31
C GLY A 132 -1.97 -14.01 18.17
N GLY A 133 -0.68 -13.92 18.48
CA GLY A 133 0.01 -14.85 19.36
C GLY A 133 0.16 -14.32 20.78
N GLU A 134 1.38 -14.10 21.20
CA GLU A 134 1.74 -13.66 22.57
C GLU A 134 1.64 -12.12 22.75
N GLY A 135 0.89 -11.42 21.87
CA GLY A 135 0.72 -9.96 21.92
C GLY A 135 1.84 -9.18 21.25
N ASN A 136 2.81 -9.86 20.68
CA ASN A 136 3.82 -9.28 19.80
C ASN A 136 3.38 -9.35 18.34
N TYR A 137 3.85 -8.41 17.53
CA TYR A 137 3.64 -8.47 16.09
C TYR A 137 4.68 -9.36 15.44
N ASP A 138 4.20 -10.37 14.73
CA ASP A 138 5.00 -11.34 14.00
C ASP A 138 4.47 -11.58 12.60
N LEU A 139 5.29 -12.17 11.77
CA LEU A 139 4.88 -12.67 10.47
C LEU A 139 4.26 -14.06 10.58
N TYR A 140 3.15 -14.21 9.92
CA TYR A 140 2.41 -15.46 9.77
C TYR A 140 2.30 -15.83 8.30
N LEU A 141 2.38 -17.11 8.04
CA LEU A 141 2.23 -17.70 6.72
C LEU A 141 0.88 -18.42 6.64
N ARG A 142 0.06 -18.04 5.67
CA ARG A 142 -1.09 -18.81 5.25
C ARG A 142 -0.64 -19.78 4.16
N GLU A 143 -0.70 -21.08 4.45
CA GLU A 143 -0.37 -22.16 3.53
C GLU A 143 -1.48 -22.40 2.50
N SER A 144 -1.17 -23.16 1.44
CA SER A 144 -2.13 -23.46 0.36
C SER A 144 -3.36 -24.25 0.82
N ASP A 145 -3.23 -25.03 1.89
CA ASP A 145 -4.33 -25.77 2.53
C ASP A 145 -5.16 -24.93 3.52
N GLY A 146 -4.83 -23.64 3.67
CA GLY A 146 -5.49 -22.70 4.56
C GLY A 146 -4.95 -22.68 5.99
N ARG A 147 -3.98 -23.52 6.34
CA ARG A 147 -3.32 -23.53 7.65
C ARG A 147 -2.49 -22.27 7.84
N ILE A 148 -2.53 -21.73 9.07
CA ILE A 148 -1.77 -20.55 9.48
C ILE A 148 -0.59 -21.00 10.34
N THR A 149 0.61 -20.53 10.00
CA THR A 149 1.84 -20.85 10.73
C THR A 149 2.60 -19.56 11.07
N ARG A 150 2.97 -19.37 12.33
CA ARG A 150 3.88 -18.29 12.74
C ARG A 150 5.28 -18.58 12.18
N ILE A 151 5.87 -17.62 11.47
CA ILE A 151 7.17 -17.79 10.79
C ILE A 151 8.28 -16.94 11.36
N THR A 152 7.96 -15.95 12.20
CA THR A 152 8.93 -15.24 13.03
C THR A 152 8.52 -15.35 14.50
N THR A 153 9.52 -15.37 15.40
CA THR A 153 9.31 -15.62 16.84
C THR A 153 10.27 -14.78 17.70
N ASP A 154 10.80 -13.71 17.16
CA ASP A 154 11.65 -12.80 17.93
C ASP A 154 10.81 -12.08 19.00
N LYS A 155 11.45 -11.69 20.11
CA LYS A 155 10.79 -10.90 21.16
C LYS A 155 10.45 -9.48 20.71
N GLU A 156 11.15 -8.98 19.71
CA GLU A 156 10.88 -7.68 19.09
C GLU A 156 9.91 -7.86 17.93
N LYS A 157 9.31 -6.74 17.52
CA LYS A 157 8.27 -6.72 16.49
C LYS A 157 8.85 -7.02 15.10
N ASP A 158 8.16 -7.89 14.37
CA ASP A 158 8.43 -8.21 12.97
C ASP A 158 7.20 -7.86 12.11
N GLY A 159 7.40 -7.15 10.99
CA GLY A 159 6.29 -6.72 10.14
C GLY A 159 6.69 -6.31 8.74
N HIS A 160 5.70 -5.82 7.98
CA HIS A 160 5.86 -5.40 6.58
C HIS A 160 6.53 -6.45 5.70
N GLY A 161 6.09 -7.71 5.85
CA GLY A 161 6.61 -8.82 5.06
C GLY A 161 6.25 -8.68 3.58
N HIS A 162 7.25 -8.78 2.69
CA HIS A 162 7.06 -8.78 1.24
C HIS A 162 7.69 -10.04 0.63
N TRP A 163 6.87 -10.85 -0.03
CA TRP A 163 7.31 -12.08 -0.68
C TRP A 163 8.11 -11.80 -1.94
N SER A 164 9.24 -12.48 -2.12
CA SER A 164 10.00 -12.39 -3.37
C SER A 164 9.19 -12.97 -4.53
N PRO A 165 9.13 -12.28 -5.69
CA PRO A 165 8.38 -12.77 -6.84
C PRO A 165 9.00 -14.00 -7.51
N VAL A 166 10.23 -14.38 -7.16
CA VAL A 166 11.00 -15.46 -7.82
C VAL A 166 11.54 -16.51 -6.88
N HIS A 167 11.49 -16.30 -5.55
CA HIS A 167 12.03 -17.22 -4.53
C HIS A 167 11.09 -17.34 -3.34
N ASP A 168 11.11 -18.48 -2.63
CA ASP A 168 10.44 -18.66 -1.34
C ASP A 168 11.18 -17.92 -0.21
N ARG A 169 11.24 -16.59 -0.35
CA ARG A 169 11.93 -15.68 0.56
C ARG A 169 11.08 -14.47 0.88
N ILE A 170 11.04 -14.09 2.13
CA ILE A 170 10.30 -12.91 2.63
C ILE A 170 11.33 -11.85 3.04
N ALA A 171 11.21 -10.63 2.51
CA ALA A 171 11.86 -9.46 3.10
C ALA A 171 10.92 -8.82 4.12
N PHE A 172 11.43 -8.39 5.27
CA PHE A 172 10.59 -7.82 6.33
C PHE A 172 11.38 -6.86 7.22
N ILE A 173 10.68 -6.08 8.00
CA ILE A 173 11.26 -5.20 9.01
C ILE A 173 11.25 -5.90 10.35
N SER A 174 12.37 -5.82 11.08
CA SER A 174 12.48 -6.36 12.43
C SER A 174 13.08 -5.34 13.40
N GLY A 175 12.53 -5.27 14.59
CA GLY A 175 13.04 -4.49 15.71
C GLY A 175 14.23 -5.11 16.43
N ARG A 176 14.62 -6.35 16.13
CA ARG A 176 15.65 -7.14 16.85
C ARG A 176 17.03 -6.48 16.89
N SER A 177 17.34 -5.58 15.97
CA SER A 177 18.57 -4.78 15.96
C SER A 177 18.44 -3.47 16.74
N GLY A 178 17.27 -3.18 17.31
CA GLY A 178 16.98 -2.01 18.14
C GLY A 178 16.40 -0.80 17.39
N LYS A 179 16.48 -0.74 16.05
CA LYS A 179 16.07 0.46 15.29
C LYS A 179 15.07 0.18 14.15
N GLY A 180 14.86 -1.05 13.79
CA GLY A 180 14.11 -1.43 12.61
C GLY A 180 14.98 -1.54 11.37
N ASP A 181 15.44 -2.76 11.08
CA ASP A 181 16.23 -3.09 9.91
C ASP A 181 15.49 -4.04 8.99
N VAL A 182 15.93 -4.09 7.74
CA VAL A 182 15.46 -5.07 6.77
C VAL A 182 16.15 -6.40 7.01
N TYR A 183 15.36 -7.44 7.11
CA TYR A 183 15.78 -8.82 7.17
C TYR A 183 15.19 -9.61 6.00
N SER A 184 15.80 -10.72 5.65
CA SER A 184 15.18 -11.74 4.79
C SER A 184 15.07 -13.06 5.51
N LEU A 185 13.92 -13.71 5.37
CA LEU A 185 13.66 -15.08 5.81
C LEU A 185 13.57 -16.00 4.59
N ASP A 186 14.44 -16.98 4.52
CA ASP A 186 14.33 -18.09 3.56
C ASP A 186 13.37 -19.13 4.14
N LEU A 187 12.26 -19.40 3.47
CA LEU A 187 11.21 -20.28 3.98
C LEU A 187 11.60 -21.77 3.96
N ALA A 188 12.50 -22.18 3.06
CA ALA A 188 12.95 -23.57 2.97
C ALA A 188 13.94 -23.94 4.08
N THR A 189 14.91 -23.06 4.33
CA THR A 189 15.96 -23.29 5.34
C THR A 189 15.62 -22.71 6.71
N ARG A 190 14.59 -21.87 6.80
CA ARG A 190 14.23 -21.07 7.99
C ARG A 190 15.34 -20.15 8.47
N THR A 191 16.25 -19.78 7.59
CA THR A 191 17.37 -18.89 7.91
C THR A 191 16.94 -17.43 7.75
N THR A 192 17.16 -16.65 8.81
CA THR A 192 16.96 -15.20 8.81
C THR A 192 18.31 -14.49 8.64
N THR A 193 18.40 -13.58 7.67
CA THR A 193 19.62 -12.81 7.36
C THR A 193 19.31 -11.31 7.46
N ARG A 194 20.12 -10.53 8.18
CA ARG A 194 20.04 -9.08 8.22
C ARG A 194 20.60 -8.49 6.92
N LEU A 195 19.83 -7.59 6.29
CA LEU A 195 20.17 -6.98 4.99
C LEU A 195 20.64 -5.52 5.12
N THR A 196 20.27 -4.84 6.20
CA THR A 196 20.64 -3.43 6.41
C THR A 196 21.26 -3.23 7.78
N GLN A 197 22.08 -2.17 7.87
CA GLN A 197 22.64 -1.64 9.12
C GLN A 197 22.66 -0.13 9.00
N GLY A 198 21.85 0.57 9.79
CA GLY A 198 21.75 2.03 9.70
C GLY A 198 21.48 2.69 11.04
N GLU A 199 21.65 4.01 11.08
CA GLU A 199 21.31 4.83 12.24
C GLU A 199 19.82 5.16 12.28
N SER A 200 19.19 5.28 11.12
CA SER A 200 17.76 5.51 10.95
C SER A 200 17.02 4.22 10.59
N PRO A 201 15.75 4.06 11.02
CA PRO A 201 14.96 2.89 10.70
C PRO A 201 14.72 2.76 9.19
N TYR A 202 14.59 1.52 8.74
CA TYR A 202 14.10 1.17 7.41
C TYR A 202 12.65 0.75 7.48
N LEU A 203 11.89 1.00 6.41
CA LEU A 203 10.46 0.70 6.32
C LEU A 203 10.12 0.12 4.94
N TYR A 204 9.04 -0.68 4.88
CA TYR A 204 8.34 -1.10 3.67
C TYR A 204 9.24 -1.68 2.57
N PRO A 205 9.97 -2.78 2.85
CA PRO A 205 10.78 -3.43 1.84
C PRO A 205 9.90 -4.00 0.72
N GLN A 206 10.31 -3.73 -0.54
CA GLN A 206 9.59 -4.20 -1.72
C GLN A 206 10.56 -4.83 -2.72
N TRP A 207 10.40 -6.12 -3.02
CA TRP A 207 11.18 -6.79 -4.04
C TRP A 207 10.91 -6.23 -5.44
N SER A 208 11.97 -6.06 -6.21
CA SER A 208 11.84 -5.84 -7.66
C SER A 208 11.24 -7.07 -8.35
N PRO A 209 10.55 -6.92 -9.50
CA PRO A 209 9.91 -8.04 -10.20
C PRO A 209 10.87 -9.18 -10.58
N ASP A 210 12.16 -8.89 -10.76
CA ASP A 210 13.20 -9.88 -11.03
C ASP A 210 13.81 -10.51 -9.74
N GLY A 211 13.37 -10.08 -8.55
CA GLY A 211 13.83 -10.57 -7.26
C GLY A 211 15.27 -10.23 -6.90
N LYS A 212 15.93 -9.33 -7.64
CA LYS A 212 17.36 -8.99 -7.44
C LYS A 212 17.58 -7.80 -6.53
N ARG A 213 16.62 -6.92 -6.41
CA ARG A 213 16.72 -5.69 -5.62
C ARG A 213 15.55 -5.54 -4.67
N LEU A 214 15.75 -4.75 -3.62
CA LEU A 214 14.69 -4.28 -2.72
C LEU A 214 14.66 -2.75 -2.78
N ALA A 215 13.48 -2.17 -2.93
CA ALA A 215 13.23 -0.78 -2.60
C ALA A 215 12.85 -0.71 -1.12
N VAL A 216 13.35 0.29 -0.42
CA VAL A 216 13.09 0.53 1.00
C VAL A 216 12.97 2.03 1.25
N ILE A 217 12.25 2.39 2.29
CA ILE A 217 12.26 3.75 2.82
C ILE A 217 13.28 3.79 3.95
N GLN A 218 14.08 4.86 4.02
CA GLN A 218 14.90 5.17 5.19
C GLN A 218 14.66 6.61 5.58
N GLY A 219 14.50 6.88 6.86
CA GLY A 219 14.35 8.25 7.32
C GLY A 219 13.96 8.36 8.78
N THR A 220 13.77 9.59 9.19
CA THR A 220 13.26 9.98 10.50
C THR A 220 11.89 10.63 10.33
N ASN A 221 11.27 11.09 11.43
CA ASN A 221 9.96 11.77 11.38
C ASN A 221 9.94 13.09 10.57
N GLU A 222 11.07 13.54 10.07
CA GLU A 222 11.20 14.82 9.39
C GLU A 222 11.51 14.70 7.89
N ASN A 223 12.04 13.57 7.45
CA ASN A 223 12.34 13.30 6.05
C ASN A 223 12.51 11.79 5.80
N HIS A 224 11.82 11.29 4.80
CA HIS A 224 11.91 9.91 4.34
C HIS A 224 12.34 9.87 2.88
N ASP A 225 13.33 9.06 2.58
CA ASP A 225 13.89 8.89 1.25
C ASP A 225 13.79 7.45 0.77
N ILE A 226 13.80 7.27 -0.55
CA ILE A 226 13.76 5.96 -1.18
C ILE A 226 15.16 5.47 -1.50
N TYR A 227 15.45 4.25 -1.11
CA TYR A 227 16.71 3.57 -1.39
C TYR A 227 16.48 2.23 -2.08
N ALA A 228 17.45 1.80 -2.88
CA ALA A 228 17.53 0.44 -3.40
C ALA A 228 18.72 -0.29 -2.77
N LEU A 229 18.51 -1.56 -2.45
CA LEU A 229 19.57 -2.45 -1.98
C LEU A 229 19.57 -3.77 -2.79
N GLU A 230 20.74 -4.41 -2.87
CA GLU A 230 20.95 -5.71 -3.50
C GLU A 230 21.14 -6.78 -2.40
N PRO A 231 20.11 -7.58 -2.09
CA PRO A 231 20.24 -8.66 -1.12
C PRO A 231 21.27 -9.71 -1.58
N GLY A 232 22.09 -10.20 -0.65
CA GLY A 232 23.07 -11.26 -0.95
C GLY A 232 24.51 -10.79 -1.08
N ARG A 233 24.78 -9.49 -1.03
CA ARG A 233 26.15 -8.99 -0.80
C ARG A 233 26.56 -9.17 0.66
N VAL A 234 27.74 -9.72 0.87
CA VAL A 234 28.35 -9.89 2.20
C VAL A 234 29.73 -9.20 2.20
N PRO A 235 29.94 -8.18 3.03
CA PRO A 235 28.99 -7.50 3.92
C PRO A 235 27.85 -6.82 3.15
N PRO A 236 26.72 -6.53 3.81
CA PRO A 236 25.62 -5.82 3.17
C PRO A 236 26.13 -4.51 2.55
N ALA A 237 25.81 -4.30 1.27
CA ALA A 237 26.13 -3.03 0.62
C ALA A 237 25.28 -1.92 1.24
N MET A 238 25.82 -0.72 1.33
CA MET A 238 25.00 0.47 1.65
C MET A 238 23.91 0.61 0.59
N PRO A 239 22.64 0.84 1.01
CA PRO A 239 21.56 1.09 0.09
C PRO A 239 21.89 2.27 -0.83
N LYS A 240 21.58 2.14 -2.13
CA LYS A 240 21.75 3.20 -3.10
C LYS A 240 20.56 4.15 -3.03
N PRO A 241 20.75 5.47 -2.85
CA PRO A 241 19.64 6.42 -2.87
C PRO A 241 19.01 6.49 -4.27
N LEU A 242 17.70 6.51 -4.31
CA LEU A 242 16.88 6.76 -5.51
C LEU A 242 16.14 8.09 -5.43
N SER A 243 15.90 8.59 -4.21
CA SER A 243 15.48 9.95 -3.91
C SER A 243 16.23 10.44 -2.67
N THR A 244 16.61 11.70 -2.63
CA THR A 244 17.21 12.37 -1.48
C THR A 244 16.79 13.85 -1.46
N TRP A 245 15.56 14.10 -1.90
CA TRP A 245 14.99 15.44 -1.85
C TRP A 245 14.50 15.77 -0.44
N ARG A 246 14.42 17.02 -0.11
CA ARG A 246 13.94 17.51 1.20
C ARG A 246 12.45 17.28 1.48
N TYR A 247 11.85 16.31 0.84
CA TYR A 247 10.44 15.97 0.92
C TYR A 247 10.29 14.55 1.43
N ASP A 248 9.13 14.26 2.04
CA ASP A 248 8.80 12.90 2.41
C ASP A 248 8.46 12.11 1.15
N ASP A 249 9.24 11.07 0.89
CA ASP A 249 9.03 10.12 -0.19
C ASP A 249 8.62 8.77 0.39
N LEU A 250 7.42 8.32 0.08
CA LEU A 250 6.79 7.18 0.74
C LEU A 250 6.30 6.12 -0.24
N ARG A 251 6.28 4.85 0.22
CA ARG A 251 5.63 3.74 -0.47
C ARG A 251 6.13 3.52 -1.89
N PRO A 252 7.40 3.22 -2.11
CA PRO A 252 7.93 2.91 -3.42
C PRO A 252 7.33 1.63 -3.98
N VAL A 253 6.91 1.65 -5.25
CA VAL A 253 6.40 0.48 -5.97
C VAL A 253 7.10 0.37 -7.32
N TRP A 254 7.67 -0.81 -7.59
CA TRP A 254 8.29 -1.10 -8.87
C TRP A 254 7.25 -1.17 -9.99
N SER A 255 7.59 -0.65 -11.16
CA SER A 255 6.82 -0.97 -12.37
C SER A 255 6.93 -2.47 -12.68
N PRO A 256 5.89 -3.09 -13.28
CA PRO A 256 5.92 -4.52 -13.62
C PRO A 256 7.15 -4.98 -14.43
N ASP A 257 7.71 -4.10 -15.27
CA ASP A 257 8.94 -4.36 -16.05
C ASP A 257 10.25 -4.14 -15.25
N GLY A 258 10.15 -3.69 -14.00
CA GLY A 258 11.29 -3.43 -13.10
C GLY A 258 12.18 -2.24 -13.47
N LYS A 259 11.76 -1.42 -14.44
CA LYS A 259 12.59 -0.30 -14.95
C LYS A 259 12.38 1.01 -14.23
N ARG A 260 11.27 1.16 -13.49
CA ARG A 260 10.90 2.39 -12.78
C ARG A 260 10.42 2.09 -11.39
N LEU A 261 10.46 3.10 -10.54
CA LEU A 261 9.79 3.17 -9.24
C LEU A 261 8.83 4.34 -9.24
N ALA A 262 7.60 4.11 -8.79
CA ALA A 262 6.66 5.16 -8.43
C ALA A 262 6.56 5.25 -6.91
N PHE A 263 6.37 6.44 -6.37
CA PHE A 263 6.20 6.67 -4.94
C PHE A 263 5.37 7.93 -4.70
N TYR A 264 4.84 8.06 -3.50
CA TYR A 264 4.21 9.31 -3.05
C TYR A 264 5.27 10.25 -2.52
N THR A 265 5.13 11.52 -2.87
CA THR A 265 5.98 12.61 -2.37
C THR A 265 5.10 13.78 -1.89
N ASN A 266 5.47 14.41 -0.78
CA ASN A 266 4.82 15.65 -0.37
C ASN A 266 5.39 16.89 -1.09
N TYR A 267 6.14 16.67 -2.19
CA TYR A 267 6.55 17.74 -3.08
C TYR A 267 5.34 18.50 -3.62
N ASN A 268 5.36 19.80 -3.40
CA ASN A 268 4.32 20.67 -3.88
C ASN A 268 4.92 21.94 -4.45
N ALA A 269 4.76 22.13 -5.77
CA ALA A 269 5.18 23.35 -6.46
C ALA A 269 4.47 24.63 -5.96
N ALA A 270 3.26 24.50 -5.38
CA ALA A 270 2.49 25.60 -4.82
C ALA A 270 2.79 25.89 -3.34
N GLY A 271 3.62 25.06 -2.68
CA GLY A 271 4.04 25.29 -1.29
C GLY A 271 3.01 24.90 -0.21
N ASP A 272 1.94 24.15 -0.54
CA ASP A 272 0.99 23.62 0.44
C ASP A 272 1.46 22.25 0.96
N PRO A 273 1.92 22.11 2.22
CA PRO A 273 2.49 20.88 2.76
C PRO A 273 1.46 19.74 2.97
N LYS A 274 0.18 19.99 2.67
CA LYS A 274 -0.90 19.00 2.83
C LYS A 274 -1.22 18.23 1.57
N THR A 275 -0.63 18.58 0.43
CA THR A 275 -0.89 17.90 -0.83
C THR A 275 0.20 16.91 -1.14
N TRP A 276 -0.20 15.76 -1.69
CA TRP A 276 0.68 14.71 -2.13
C TRP A 276 0.71 14.62 -3.65
N ALA A 277 1.80 14.12 -4.15
CA ALA A 277 2.01 13.86 -5.58
C ALA A 277 2.52 12.43 -5.79
N ILE A 278 2.46 11.94 -7.03
CA ILE A 278 3.16 10.73 -7.45
C ILE A 278 4.36 11.15 -8.28
N ALA A 279 5.55 10.70 -7.85
CA ALA A 279 6.78 10.80 -8.61
C ALA A 279 7.18 9.44 -9.18
N VAL A 280 7.88 9.46 -10.32
CA VAL A 280 8.40 8.26 -10.99
C VAL A 280 9.86 8.48 -11.35
N VAL A 281 10.73 7.56 -10.90
CA VAL A 281 12.17 7.60 -11.15
C VAL A 281 12.65 6.34 -11.84
N ALA A 282 13.82 6.42 -12.50
CA ALA A 282 14.49 5.28 -13.07
C ALA A 282 15.00 4.34 -11.94
N ALA A 283 14.71 3.07 -12.07
CA ALA A 283 15.03 2.06 -11.06
C ALA A 283 16.54 1.74 -10.95
N ASP A 284 17.34 2.15 -11.94
CA ASP A 284 18.81 2.00 -11.94
C ASP A 284 19.51 3.15 -11.21
N GLY A 285 18.74 4.16 -10.77
CA GLY A 285 19.26 5.36 -10.12
C GLY A 285 20.06 6.26 -11.05
N SER A 286 19.73 6.26 -12.35
CA SER A 286 20.29 7.18 -13.35
C SER A 286 19.68 8.58 -13.28
N ASP A 287 18.54 8.72 -12.60
CA ASP A 287 17.90 10.02 -12.38
C ASP A 287 18.66 10.83 -11.32
N PRO A 288 18.68 12.17 -11.45
CA PRO A 288 19.17 13.04 -10.39
C PRO A 288 18.40 12.83 -9.08
N THR A 289 19.09 12.66 -7.98
CA THR A 289 18.52 12.46 -6.66
C THR A 289 18.40 13.76 -5.85
N GLU A 290 19.01 14.85 -6.36
CA GLU A 290 19.08 16.15 -5.68
C GLU A 290 18.66 17.29 -6.60
N GLY A 291 18.37 18.46 -6.00
CA GLY A 291 18.09 19.71 -6.69
C GLY A 291 16.66 19.80 -7.29
N GLU A 292 16.50 20.56 -8.37
CA GLU A 292 15.20 20.83 -8.99
C GLU A 292 14.64 19.65 -9.83
N GLY A 293 15.34 18.53 -9.86
CA GLY A 293 14.99 17.37 -10.68
C GLY A 293 13.66 16.70 -10.33
N LEU A 294 13.15 16.86 -9.08
CA LEU A 294 11.91 16.22 -8.63
C LEU A 294 10.68 16.72 -9.40
N ALA A 295 10.57 18.02 -9.68
CA ALA A 295 9.45 18.55 -10.47
C ALA A 295 9.30 17.86 -11.82
N ALA A 296 10.44 17.51 -12.45
CA ALA A 296 10.46 16.75 -13.71
C ALA A 296 10.03 15.29 -13.55
N ARG A 297 9.92 14.76 -12.34
CA ARG A 297 9.54 13.37 -12.03
C ARG A 297 8.10 13.22 -11.57
N VAL A 298 7.46 14.31 -11.14
CA VAL A 298 6.06 14.31 -10.75
C VAL A 298 5.18 14.05 -11.96
N VAL A 299 4.30 13.06 -11.87
CA VAL A 299 3.37 12.65 -12.94
C VAL A 299 1.91 12.90 -12.58
N ALA A 300 1.59 13.05 -11.31
CA ALA A 300 0.26 13.38 -10.80
C ALA A 300 0.37 14.23 -9.53
N THR A 301 -0.55 15.18 -9.33
CA THR A 301 -0.69 16.04 -8.16
C THR A 301 -2.05 15.88 -7.52
N ASP A 302 -2.23 16.47 -6.33
CA ASP A 302 -3.48 16.39 -5.55
C ASP A 302 -3.89 14.93 -5.29
N VAL A 303 -2.92 14.10 -4.96
CA VAL A 303 -3.11 12.66 -4.76
C VAL A 303 -3.54 12.38 -3.32
N VAL A 304 -4.50 11.46 -3.15
CA VAL A 304 -4.77 10.85 -1.85
C VAL A 304 -3.84 9.64 -1.70
N PRO A 305 -2.82 9.68 -0.84
CA PRO A 305 -1.85 8.60 -0.74
C PRO A 305 -2.48 7.37 -0.07
N ASP A 306 -2.22 6.20 -0.64
CA ASP A 306 -2.44 4.93 0.02
C ASP A 306 -1.25 4.64 0.94
N VAL A 307 -1.47 4.81 2.24
CA VAL A 307 -0.41 4.65 3.24
C VAL A 307 -0.02 3.19 3.49
N GLU A 308 -0.74 2.23 2.94
CA GLU A 308 -0.43 0.81 3.07
C GLU A 308 0.33 0.23 1.88
N ARG A 309 0.12 0.75 0.64
CA ARG A 309 0.60 0.08 -0.57
C ARG A 309 1.43 0.92 -1.50
N GLY A 310 1.05 2.13 -1.76
CA GLY A 310 1.69 2.99 -2.75
C GLY A 310 0.96 3.03 -4.11
N PRO A 311 1.53 3.74 -5.10
CA PRO A 311 0.91 3.94 -6.40
C PRO A 311 0.63 2.63 -7.17
N ALA A 312 -0.57 2.48 -7.75
CA ALA A 312 -1.01 1.24 -8.38
C ALA A 312 -0.62 1.19 -9.88
N TRP A 313 0.51 0.58 -10.20
CA TRP A 313 0.89 0.34 -11.58
C TRP A 313 -0.09 -0.57 -12.31
N MET A 314 -0.44 -0.19 -13.54
CA MET A 314 -1.11 -1.10 -14.46
C MET A 314 -0.10 -2.06 -15.12
N PRO A 315 -0.57 -3.21 -15.66
CA PRO A 315 0.32 -4.25 -16.19
C PRO A 315 1.23 -3.80 -17.34
N ASP A 316 0.88 -2.72 -18.03
CA ASP A 316 1.64 -2.17 -19.14
C ASP A 316 2.91 -1.40 -18.73
N SER A 317 3.21 -1.32 -17.44
CA SER A 317 4.36 -0.56 -16.89
C SER A 317 4.40 0.91 -17.29
N ARG A 318 3.29 1.45 -17.76
CA ARG A 318 3.16 2.80 -18.30
C ARG A 318 2.09 3.62 -17.61
N ARG A 319 1.04 2.99 -17.15
CA ARG A 319 -0.08 3.68 -16.51
C ARG A 319 -0.13 3.36 -15.02
N ILE A 320 -0.53 4.36 -14.23
CA ILE A 320 -0.75 4.24 -12.79
C ILE A 320 -2.19 4.68 -12.50
N ALA A 321 -2.94 3.83 -11.78
CA ALA A 321 -4.22 4.20 -11.22
C ALA A 321 -4.01 4.82 -9.82
N TYR A 322 -4.70 5.90 -9.53
CA TYR A 322 -4.57 6.62 -8.25
C TYR A 322 -5.86 7.36 -7.90
N VAL A 323 -6.00 7.71 -6.63
CA VAL A 323 -7.09 8.53 -6.13
C VAL A 323 -6.66 9.99 -6.11
N ARG A 324 -7.48 10.88 -6.64
CA ARG A 324 -7.25 12.31 -6.60
C ARG A 324 -8.16 12.98 -5.58
N ASP A 325 -7.60 13.95 -4.85
CA ASP A 325 -8.37 14.83 -3.97
C ASP A 325 -8.94 16.00 -4.78
N GLU A 326 -10.20 15.93 -5.13
CA GLU A 326 -10.92 17.03 -5.81
C GLU A 326 -11.67 17.92 -4.84
N ARG A 327 -11.37 17.77 -3.53
CA ARG A 327 -12.03 18.52 -2.44
C ARG A 327 -13.50 18.14 -2.28
N GLN A 328 -14.17 18.64 -1.23
CA GLN A 328 -15.59 18.41 -0.96
C GLN A 328 -15.99 16.91 -0.82
N ALA A 329 -15.10 16.08 -0.27
CA ALA A 329 -15.33 14.63 -0.10
C ALA A 329 -15.61 13.89 -1.43
N TYR A 330 -14.99 14.34 -2.51
CA TYR A 330 -14.99 13.66 -3.80
C TYR A 330 -13.56 13.19 -4.14
N TYR A 331 -13.36 11.89 -4.16
CA TYR A 331 -12.08 11.22 -4.36
C TYR A 331 -12.17 10.26 -5.57
N PRO A 332 -12.20 10.80 -6.80
CA PRO A 332 -12.30 9.99 -8.01
C PRO A 332 -10.99 9.24 -8.29
N ILE A 333 -11.12 8.14 -9.03
CA ILE A 333 -9.98 7.39 -9.52
C ILE A 333 -9.55 7.95 -10.87
N TYR A 334 -8.26 8.26 -10.98
CA TYR A 334 -7.63 8.67 -12.23
C TYR A 334 -6.61 7.63 -12.68
N ILE A 335 -6.36 7.61 -13.98
CA ILE A 335 -5.28 6.83 -14.60
C ILE A 335 -4.33 7.82 -15.28
N VAL A 336 -3.07 7.85 -14.83
CA VAL A 336 -2.03 8.66 -15.45
C VAL A 336 -1.14 7.82 -16.35
N ASP A 337 -0.88 8.31 -17.58
CA ASP A 337 0.17 7.80 -18.45
C ASP A 337 1.49 8.51 -18.09
N VAL A 338 2.42 7.80 -17.48
CA VAL A 338 3.65 8.39 -16.92
C VAL A 338 4.62 8.89 -17.99
N VAL A 339 4.47 8.43 -19.24
CA VAL A 339 5.30 8.85 -20.37
C VAL A 339 4.71 10.09 -21.06
N ARG A 340 3.40 10.04 -21.35
CA ARG A 340 2.67 11.16 -21.97
C ARG A 340 2.28 12.25 -20.98
N ARG A 341 2.28 11.96 -19.70
CA ARG A 341 1.82 12.86 -18.61
C ARG A 341 0.39 13.32 -18.82
N THR A 342 -0.46 12.42 -19.25
CA THR A 342 -1.89 12.66 -19.43
C THR A 342 -2.69 11.90 -18.41
N ASN A 343 -3.67 12.57 -17.81
CA ASN A 343 -4.57 11.99 -16.84
C ASN A 343 -5.95 11.74 -17.47
N ALA A 344 -6.56 10.63 -17.11
CA ALA A 344 -7.93 10.30 -17.51
C ALA A 344 -8.74 9.88 -16.30
N LEU A 345 -9.94 10.43 -16.14
CA LEU A 345 -10.88 10.06 -15.08
C LEU A 345 -11.47 8.68 -15.38
N LEU A 346 -11.37 7.72 -14.45
CA LEU A 346 -12.10 6.47 -14.50
C LEU A 346 -13.51 6.68 -13.89
N ARG A 347 -14.55 6.59 -14.71
CA ARG A 347 -15.94 6.84 -14.32
C ARG A 347 -16.54 5.66 -13.57
N THR A 348 -16.16 5.47 -12.30
CA THR A 348 -16.65 4.35 -11.47
C THR A 348 -18.08 4.52 -10.98
N GLY A 349 -18.61 5.73 -10.97
CA GLY A 349 -19.89 6.04 -10.35
C GLY A 349 -19.86 6.09 -8.81
N THR A 350 -18.73 5.84 -8.20
CA THR A 350 -18.48 5.93 -6.75
C THR A 350 -17.80 7.24 -6.38
N LYS A 351 -17.92 7.71 -5.13
CA LYS A 351 -17.48 9.06 -4.75
C LYS A 351 -16.26 9.08 -3.84
N MET A 352 -16.26 8.27 -2.80
CA MET A 352 -15.20 8.23 -1.77
C MET A 352 -14.34 7.00 -2.02
N ASN A 353 -13.40 7.09 -2.96
CA ASN A 353 -12.57 5.96 -3.34
C ASN A 353 -11.19 6.02 -2.65
N HIS A 354 -10.67 4.86 -2.28
CA HIS A 354 -9.36 4.69 -1.64
C HIS A 354 -8.74 3.34 -2.02
N ASP A 355 -7.52 3.07 -1.58
CA ASP A 355 -6.86 1.77 -1.59
C ASP A 355 -6.88 1.10 -2.98
N VAL A 356 -6.53 1.88 -4.02
CA VAL A 356 -6.54 1.42 -5.42
C VAL A 356 -5.41 0.44 -5.68
N THR A 357 -5.73 -0.70 -6.29
CA THR A 357 -4.73 -1.71 -6.70
C THR A 357 -5.10 -2.32 -8.05
N CYS A 358 -4.09 -2.76 -8.82
CA CYS A 358 -4.28 -3.33 -10.16
C CYS A 358 -3.86 -4.79 -10.20
N SER A 359 -4.66 -5.61 -10.89
CA SER A 359 -4.31 -7.01 -11.18
C SER A 359 -3.37 -7.11 -12.38
N SER A 360 -2.73 -8.28 -12.54
CA SER A 360 -1.95 -8.62 -13.75
C SER A 360 -2.79 -8.61 -15.04
N GLY A 361 -4.11 -8.77 -14.94
CA GLY A 361 -5.07 -8.68 -16.05
C GLY A 361 -5.63 -7.28 -16.30
N GLY A 362 -5.19 -6.26 -15.56
CA GLY A 362 -5.65 -4.88 -15.72
C GLY A 362 -7.00 -4.54 -15.08
N LEU A 363 -7.52 -5.42 -14.21
CA LEU A 363 -8.64 -5.09 -13.33
C LEU A 363 -8.16 -4.17 -12.21
N ILE A 364 -9.00 -3.24 -11.81
CA ILE A 364 -8.74 -2.32 -10.70
C ILE A 364 -9.65 -2.70 -9.55
N ALA A 365 -9.08 -3.02 -8.39
CA ALA A 365 -9.82 -3.11 -7.14
C ALA A 365 -9.59 -1.86 -6.30
N PHE A 366 -10.61 -1.43 -5.60
CA PHE A 366 -10.56 -0.23 -4.77
C PHE A 366 -11.61 -0.30 -3.67
N ARG A 367 -11.39 0.45 -2.61
CA ARG A 367 -12.36 0.70 -1.57
C ARG A 367 -13.24 1.88 -1.96
N ALA A 368 -14.55 1.73 -1.82
CA ALA A 368 -15.52 2.82 -1.97
C ALA A 368 -16.49 2.85 -0.80
N GLN A 369 -16.84 4.05 -0.34
CA GLN A 369 -17.85 4.21 0.68
C GLN A 369 -19.25 4.13 0.09
N VAL A 370 -20.07 3.24 0.64
CA VAL A 370 -21.50 3.11 0.34
C VAL A 370 -22.28 3.30 1.64
N ASP A 371 -23.15 4.30 1.66
CA ASP A 371 -23.79 4.81 2.87
C ASP A 371 -22.72 5.27 3.88
N GLN A 372 -22.53 4.52 4.96
CA GLN A 372 -21.53 4.81 6.00
C GLN A 372 -20.46 3.70 6.11
N TRP A 373 -20.42 2.73 5.18
CA TRP A 373 -19.55 1.57 5.25
C TRP A 373 -18.64 1.49 4.03
N ASP A 374 -17.39 1.11 4.28
CA ASP A 374 -16.41 0.87 3.24
C ASP A 374 -16.58 -0.53 2.63
N GLN A 375 -16.55 -0.62 1.31
CA GLN A 375 -16.73 -1.85 0.54
C GLN A 375 -15.67 -1.95 -0.55
N ILE A 376 -15.25 -3.18 -0.89
CA ILE A 376 -14.35 -3.41 -2.01
C ILE A 376 -15.14 -3.55 -3.30
N TYR A 377 -14.76 -2.75 -4.30
CA TYR A 377 -15.26 -2.77 -5.66
C TYR A 377 -14.19 -3.25 -6.63
N VAL A 378 -14.62 -3.81 -7.74
CA VAL A 378 -13.77 -4.14 -8.89
C VAL A 378 -14.33 -3.46 -10.13
N ALA A 379 -13.42 -2.85 -10.89
CA ALA A 379 -13.71 -2.21 -12.17
C ALA A 379 -12.78 -2.76 -13.26
N LYS A 380 -13.29 -2.80 -14.51
CA LYS A 380 -12.46 -3.07 -15.69
C LYS A 380 -12.46 -1.85 -16.59
N PRO A 381 -11.36 -1.08 -16.65
CA PRO A 381 -11.25 0.03 -17.59
C PRO A 381 -11.33 -0.48 -19.04
N ARG A 382 -11.97 0.28 -19.93
CA ARG A 382 -11.85 0.05 -21.38
C ARG A 382 -10.46 0.51 -21.86
N ASN A 383 -9.88 -0.25 -22.76
CA ASN A 383 -8.56 0.08 -23.36
C ASN A 383 -8.63 1.29 -24.30
#